data_26c632de4bac0808f416173d8ffe0e61
#
_entry.id   26c632de4bac0808f416173d8ffe0e61
#
_cell.length_a   1.000
_cell.length_b   1.000
_cell.length_c   1.000
_cell.angle_alpha   90.00
_cell.angle_beta   90.00
_cell.angle_gamma   90.00
#
_symmetry.space_group_name_H-M   'P 1'
#
loop_
_entity.id
_entity.type
_entity.pdbx_description
1 polymer ?
#
loop_
_entity_poly.entity_id
_entity_poly.type
_entity_poly.pdbx_seq_one_letter_code
_entity_poly.pdbx_strand_id
1 'polypeptide(L)'
;PFVTTGDNVLAVMVYKWSDGTYLEDQDFWRLSGIFRDVYLLGVPKTHIRNAAVTAVPDDSFKNGLLSAEVELASYDGSAAALLRAKLLKNGRLVCETQIAAGIEERKNACVTFDMTVENARLWTAETPELYQLLLEIEQDGEITEVQRVDVGFRKVEIRDRRLLVNGV
;
A
#
# COMPACT_ATOMS: atom_id res chain seq x y z
N PRO A 1 7.06 10.46 -22.13
CA PRO A 1 7.36 10.47 -23.56
C PRO A 1 8.73 9.86 -23.87
N PHE A 2 9.21 8.89 -23.05
CA PHE A 2 10.46 8.14 -23.32
C PHE A 2 10.15 6.74 -23.85
N VAL A 3 8.91 6.27 -23.73
CA VAL A 3 8.46 4.98 -24.24
C VAL A 3 7.83 5.18 -25.62
N THR A 4 8.21 4.35 -26.58
CA THR A 4 7.70 4.35 -27.96
C THR A 4 7.03 3.02 -28.28
N THR A 5 6.22 3.01 -29.34
CA THR A 5 5.67 1.75 -29.86
C THR A 5 6.83 0.91 -30.44
N GLY A 6 6.88 -0.37 -30.07
CA GLY A 6 7.94 -1.30 -30.46
C GLY A 6 8.99 -1.49 -29.37
N ASP A 7 10.22 -1.74 -29.77
CA ASP A 7 11.29 -2.05 -28.84
C ASP A 7 11.76 -0.82 -28.06
N ASN A 8 11.90 -0.99 -26.75
CA ASN A 8 12.41 0.02 -25.85
C ASN A 8 13.59 -0.56 -25.06
N VAL A 9 14.63 0.24 -24.84
CA VAL A 9 15.83 -0.17 -24.10
C VAL A 9 15.87 0.55 -22.77
N LEU A 10 15.91 -0.22 -21.69
CA LEU A 10 16.19 0.27 -20.34
C LEU A 10 17.62 -0.10 -19.96
N ALA A 11 18.44 0.90 -19.64
CA ALA A 11 19.80 0.69 -19.16
C ALA A 11 19.91 1.16 -17.70
N VAL A 12 20.43 0.29 -16.83
CA VAL A 12 20.65 0.59 -15.40
C VAL A 12 22.13 0.43 -15.10
N MET A 13 22.77 1.48 -14.55
CA MET A 13 24.15 1.46 -14.14
C MET A 13 24.23 1.43 -12.61
N VAL A 14 24.89 0.42 -12.05
CA VAL A 14 25.08 0.26 -10.61
C VAL A 14 26.58 0.34 -10.31
N TYR A 15 26.98 1.29 -9.46
CA TYR A 15 28.36 1.45 -9.03
C TYR A 15 28.64 0.62 -7.78
N LYS A 16 29.75 -0.13 -7.82
CA LYS A 16 30.25 -0.86 -6.64
C LYS A 16 30.78 0.10 -5.56
N TRP A 17 31.40 1.18 -5.97
CA TRP A 17 31.98 2.19 -5.11
C TRP A 17 31.24 3.50 -5.27
N SER A 18 30.60 3.95 -4.20
CA SER A 18 29.84 5.20 -4.12
C SER A 18 30.11 5.86 -2.75
N ASP A 19 29.61 7.06 -2.55
CA ASP A 19 29.75 7.75 -1.26
C ASP A 19 29.14 6.93 -0.12
N GLY A 20 28.04 6.21 -0.35
CA GLY A 20 27.41 5.31 0.61
C GLY A 20 28.33 4.20 1.09
N THR A 21 29.25 3.71 0.26
CA THR A 21 30.22 2.68 0.63
C THR A 21 31.11 3.09 1.79
N TYR A 22 31.42 4.36 1.91
CA TYR A 22 32.28 4.88 2.98
C TYR A 22 31.50 5.30 4.23
N LEU A 23 30.19 5.48 4.11
CA LEU A 23 29.32 5.95 5.19
C LEU A 23 28.51 4.85 5.87
N GLU A 24 28.14 3.78 5.14
CA GLU A 24 27.15 2.81 5.56
C GLU A 24 27.72 1.42 5.88
N ASP A 25 28.70 0.94 5.14
CA ASP A 25 29.18 -0.45 5.22
C ASP A 25 30.23 -0.68 6.32
N GLN A 26 29.96 -0.35 7.56
CA GLN A 26 30.96 -0.43 8.62
C GLN A 26 31.33 -1.86 9.01
N ASP A 27 30.32 -2.75 9.12
CA ASP A 27 30.50 -4.15 9.53
C ASP A 27 29.84 -5.16 8.58
N PHE A 28 29.50 -4.72 7.37
CA PHE A 28 28.85 -5.57 6.37
C PHE A 28 29.82 -5.96 5.26
N TRP A 29 29.51 -7.04 4.60
CA TRP A 29 30.18 -7.45 3.38
C TRP A 29 29.83 -6.47 2.27
N ARG A 30 30.86 -5.95 1.60
CA ARG A 30 30.68 -4.96 0.53
C ARG A 30 30.24 -5.64 -0.77
N LEU A 31 28.99 -6.08 -0.78
CA LEU A 31 28.33 -6.62 -1.95
C LEU A 31 27.69 -5.47 -2.73
N SER A 32 27.66 -5.60 -4.05
CA SER A 32 27.04 -4.64 -4.94
C SER A 32 26.34 -5.35 -6.07
N GLY A 33 25.52 -4.63 -6.82
CA GLY A 33 24.77 -5.15 -7.94
C GLY A 33 23.25 -5.03 -7.71
N ILE A 34 22.47 -5.58 -8.62
CA ILE A 34 21.02 -5.64 -8.53
C ILE A 34 20.64 -6.99 -7.94
N PHE A 35 20.15 -7.00 -6.71
CA PHE A 35 19.82 -8.23 -5.98
C PHE A 35 18.32 -8.44 -5.77
N ARG A 36 17.50 -7.52 -6.29
CA ARG A 36 16.03 -7.62 -6.28
C ARG A 36 15.50 -7.51 -7.70
N ASP A 37 14.26 -7.93 -7.87
CA ASP A 37 13.58 -7.88 -9.15
C ASP A 37 13.54 -6.47 -9.75
N VAL A 38 13.68 -6.39 -11.06
CA VAL A 38 13.48 -5.17 -11.84
C VAL A 38 12.29 -5.41 -12.76
N TYR A 39 11.29 -4.56 -12.68
CA TYR A 39 10.09 -4.68 -13.48
C TYR A 39 9.60 -3.33 -13.97
N LEU A 40 8.84 -3.35 -15.05
CA LEU A 40 8.09 -2.20 -15.53
C LEU A 40 6.62 -2.37 -15.12
N LEU A 41 6.09 -1.35 -14.44
CA LEU A 41 4.70 -1.32 -14.07
C LEU A 41 3.92 -0.44 -15.04
N GLY A 42 2.96 -1.03 -15.74
CA GLY A 42 1.96 -0.30 -16.53
C GLY A 42 0.75 0.01 -15.66
N VAL A 43 0.38 1.28 -15.56
CA VAL A 43 -0.80 1.72 -14.81
C VAL A 43 -1.78 2.45 -15.73
N PRO A 44 -3.09 2.46 -15.43
CA PRO A 44 -4.06 3.33 -16.11
C PRO A 44 -3.68 4.80 -15.98
N LYS A 45 -4.20 5.65 -16.84
CA LYS A 45 -3.93 7.10 -16.80
C LYS A 45 -4.45 7.74 -15.52
N THR A 46 -5.60 7.29 -15.03
CA THR A 46 -6.09 7.54 -13.67
C THR A 46 -5.84 6.30 -12.83
N HIS A 47 -5.03 6.42 -11.78
CA HIS A 47 -4.55 5.26 -11.02
C HIS A 47 -4.28 5.60 -9.55
N ILE A 48 -4.15 4.57 -8.74
CA ILE A 48 -3.67 4.66 -7.36
C ILE A 48 -2.15 4.81 -7.41
N ARG A 49 -1.66 5.97 -7.02
CA ARG A 49 -0.23 6.26 -6.96
C ARG A 49 0.43 5.69 -5.71
N ASN A 50 -0.26 5.79 -4.58
CA ASN A 50 0.20 5.28 -3.29
C ASN A 50 -0.99 4.95 -2.39
N ALA A 51 -0.81 3.99 -1.50
CA ALA A 51 -1.78 3.68 -0.46
C ALA A 51 -1.05 3.40 0.85
N ALA A 52 -1.19 4.30 1.83
CA ALA A 52 -0.71 4.12 3.17
C ALA A 52 -1.85 3.55 4.03
N VAL A 53 -1.69 2.31 4.48
CA VAL A 53 -2.71 1.58 5.26
C VAL A 53 -2.19 1.31 6.66
N THR A 54 -2.97 1.70 7.66
CA THR A 54 -2.72 1.40 9.08
C THR A 54 -3.83 0.51 9.60
N ALA A 55 -3.47 -0.59 10.24
CA ALA A 55 -4.44 -1.51 10.84
C ALA A 55 -4.00 -1.90 12.24
N VAL A 56 -4.76 -1.46 13.22
CA VAL A 56 -4.48 -1.70 14.64
C VAL A 56 -5.73 -2.25 15.36
N PRO A 57 -5.57 -3.01 16.43
CA PRO A 57 -6.70 -3.29 17.30
C PRO A 57 -7.15 -2.04 18.06
N ASP A 58 -8.40 -2.03 18.49
CA ASP A 58 -8.91 -1.07 19.48
C ASP A 58 -8.23 -1.31 20.86
N ASP A 59 -8.48 -0.43 21.82
CA ASP A 59 -7.90 -0.54 23.17
C ASP A 59 -8.38 -1.79 23.94
N SER A 60 -9.48 -2.39 23.53
CA SER A 60 -9.99 -3.64 24.10
C SER A 60 -9.36 -4.89 23.45
N PHE A 61 -8.60 -4.74 22.39
CA PHE A 61 -8.04 -5.82 21.55
C PHE A 61 -9.10 -6.78 20.98
N LYS A 62 -10.33 -6.30 20.80
CA LYS A 62 -11.44 -7.08 20.24
C LYS A 62 -11.74 -6.71 18.79
N ASN A 63 -11.74 -5.40 18.51
CA ASN A 63 -12.07 -4.91 17.19
C ASN A 63 -10.81 -4.45 16.45
N GLY A 64 -10.87 -4.49 15.13
CA GLY A 64 -9.83 -3.95 14.27
C GLY A 64 -10.24 -2.56 13.76
N LEU A 65 -9.31 -1.61 13.84
CA LEU A 65 -9.43 -0.27 13.28
C LEU A 65 -8.48 -0.18 12.09
N LEU A 66 -9.03 0.04 10.91
CA LEU A 66 -8.27 0.25 9.69
C LEU A 66 -8.46 1.68 9.23
N SER A 67 -7.37 2.40 9.01
CA SER A 67 -7.37 3.69 8.34
C SER A 67 -6.48 3.63 7.12
N ALA A 68 -6.86 4.33 6.06
CA ALA A 68 -6.08 4.41 4.84
C ALA A 68 -6.07 5.83 4.28
N GLU A 69 -4.90 6.21 3.77
CA GLU A 69 -4.68 7.39 2.96
C GLU A 69 -4.26 6.92 1.58
N VAL A 70 -5.06 7.24 0.56
CA VAL A 70 -4.86 6.80 -0.82
C VAL A 70 -4.63 8.01 -1.71
N GLU A 71 -3.47 8.06 -2.35
CA GLU A 71 -3.15 9.05 -3.37
C GLU A 71 -3.59 8.56 -4.74
N LEU A 72 -4.45 9.34 -5.38
CA LEU A 72 -4.90 9.14 -6.75
C LEU A 72 -4.22 10.14 -7.68
N ALA A 73 -3.81 9.71 -8.86
CA ALA A 73 -3.21 10.56 -9.88
C ALA A 73 -3.91 10.40 -11.24
N SER A 74 -3.96 11.48 -12.01
CA SER A 74 -4.44 11.45 -13.39
C SER A 74 -3.43 12.12 -14.33
N TYR A 75 -3.06 11.42 -15.41
CA TYR A 75 -2.13 11.90 -16.44
C TYR A 75 -2.82 12.31 -17.75
N ASP A 76 -4.14 12.21 -17.82
CA ASP A 76 -4.94 12.52 -19.03
C ASP A 76 -6.06 13.50 -18.70
N GLY A 77 -5.68 14.69 -18.22
CA GLY A 77 -6.62 15.72 -17.82
C GLY A 77 -7.17 15.51 -16.40
N SER A 78 -8.09 16.39 -16.02
CA SER A 78 -8.83 16.24 -14.77
C SER A 78 -9.83 15.11 -14.87
N ALA A 79 -9.95 14.31 -13.81
CA ALA A 79 -10.79 13.13 -13.77
C ALA A 79 -11.66 13.10 -12.50
N ALA A 80 -12.84 12.48 -12.62
CA ALA A 80 -13.63 12.04 -11.48
C ALA A 80 -13.49 10.52 -11.36
N ALA A 81 -13.32 10.03 -10.16
CA ALA A 81 -13.23 8.61 -9.88
C ALA A 81 -13.96 8.27 -8.57
N LEU A 82 -14.45 7.05 -8.47
CA LEU A 82 -14.95 6.47 -7.24
C LEU A 82 -13.92 5.48 -6.73
N LEU A 83 -13.34 5.75 -5.56
CA LEU A 83 -12.50 4.79 -4.86
C LEU A 83 -13.41 3.88 -4.04
N ARG A 84 -13.39 2.59 -4.33
CA ARG A 84 -14.02 1.56 -3.51
C ARG A 84 -12.96 0.82 -2.71
N ALA A 85 -13.20 0.65 -1.43
CA ALA A 85 -12.33 -0.13 -0.55
C ALA A 85 -13.14 -1.28 0.05
N LYS A 86 -12.72 -2.52 -0.23
CA LYS A 86 -13.36 -3.75 0.24
C LYS A 86 -12.38 -4.54 1.08
N LEU A 87 -12.73 -4.82 2.32
CA LEU A 87 -11.94 -5.69 3.18
C LEU A 87 -12.51 -7.10 3.18
N LEU A 88 -11.67 -8.07 2.81
CA LEU A 88 -12.06 -9.47 2.73
C LEU A 88 -11.27 -10.31 3.74
N LYS A 89 -11.90 -11.37 4.22
CA LYS A 89 -11.26 -12.44 4.98
C LYS A 89 -11.61 -13.78 4.36
N ASN A 90 -10.61 -14.53 3.91
CA ASN A 90 -10.80 -15.82 3.24
C ASN A 90 -11.79 -15.74 2.06
N GLY A 91 -11.68 -14.69 1.25
CA GLY A 91 -12.54 -14.43 0.09
C GLY A 91 -13.96 -13.94 0.42
N ARG A 92 -14.29 -13.72 1.70
CA ARG A 92 -15.61 -13.21 2.11
C ARG A 92 -15.49 -11.73 2.47
N LEU A 93 -16.42 -10.93 2.00
CA LEU A 93 -16.52 -9.51 2.33
C LEU A 93 -16.81 -9.35 3.83
N VAL A 94 -15.99 -8.53 4.50
CA VAL A 94 -16.11 -8.16 5.91
C VAL A 94 -16.77 -6.79 6.04
N CYS A 95 -16.20 -5.81 5.34
CA CYS A 95 -16.75 -4.45 5.27
C CYS A 95 -16.29 -3.76 3.99
N GLU A 96 -17.00 -2.72 3.59
CA GLU A 96 -16.65 -1.91 2.42
C GLU A 96 -17.01 -0.43 2.65
N THR A 97 -16.33 0.42 1.92
CA THR A 97 -16.65 1.86 1.81
C THR A 97 -16.36 2.35 0.41
N GLN A 98 -16.91 3.52 0.07
CA GLN A 98 -16.66 4.15 -1.22
C GLN A 98 -16.60 5.66 -1.06
N ILE A 99 -15.68 6.30 -1.77
CA ILE A 99 -15.43 7.73 -1.69
C ILE A 99 -15.24 8.28 -3.10
N ALA A 100 -16.01 9.33 -3.43
CA ALA A 100 -15.84 10.06 -4.68
C ALA A 100 -14.62 10.99 -4.58
N ALA A 101 -13.80 11.00 -5.60
CA ALA A 101 -12.62 11.84 -5.71
C ALA A 101 -12.61 12.63 -7.03
N GLY A 102 -12.34 13.93 -6.92
CA GLY A 102 -11.98 14.77 -8.07
C GLY A 102 -10.45 14.88 -8.13
N ILE A 103 -9.88 14.55 -9.27
CA ILE A 103 -8.44 14.57 -9.50
C ILE A 103 -8.15 15.65 -10.54
N GLU A 104 -7.40 16.69 -10.17
CA GLU A 104 -6.94 17.71 -11.10
C GLU A 104 -5.79 17.16 -11.96
N GLU A 105 -5.71 17.63 -13.21
CA GLU A 105 -4.64 17.22 -14.13
C GLU A 105 -3.25 17.45 -13.52
N ARG A 106 -2.42 16.39 -13.54
CA ARG A 106 -1.03 16.39 -13.02
C ARG A 106 -0.89 16.75 -11.55
N LYS A 107 -1.99 16.67 -10.80
CA LYS A 107 -1.99 16.77 -9.35
C LYS A 107 -2.41 15.43 -8.75
N ASN A 108 -2.09 15.23 -7.49
CA ASN A 108 -2.59 14.09 -6.72
C ASN A 108 -3.81 14.54 -5.93
N ALA A 109 -4.81 13.67 -5.87
CA ALA A 109 -5.90 13.78 -4.90
C ALA A 109 -5.64 12.79 -3.76
N CYS A 110 -5.70 13.26 -2.53
CA CYS A 110 -5.58 12.42 -1.35
C CYS A 110 -6.98 12.11 -0.82
N VAL A 111 -7.28 10.83 -0.67
CA VAL A 111 -8.56 10.33 -0.15
C VAL A 111 -8.29 9.52 1.10
N THR A 112 -9.03 9.79 2.16
CA THR A 112 -8.90 9.06 3.43
C THR A 112 -10.19 8.35 3.77
N PHE A 113 -10.07 7.18 4.41
CA PHE A 113 -11.21 6.45 4.95
C PHE A 113 -10.83 5.62 6.16
N ASP A 114 -11.83 5.33 6.98
CA ASP A 114 -11.73 4.46 8.14
C ASP A 114 -12.74 3.31 8.04
N MET A 115 -12.34 2.14 8.54
CA MET A 115 -13.20 0.96 8.66
C MET A 115 -13.02 0.33 10.03
N THR A 116 -14.09 -0.20 10.58
CA THR A 116 -14.06 -0.98 11.83
C THR A 116 -14.46 -2.41 11.55
N VAL A 117 -13.69 -3.35 12.06
CA VAL A 117 -13.96 -4.78 11.98
C VAL A 117 -14.29 -5.29 13.37
N GLU A 118 -15.53 -5.66 13.59
CA GLU A 118 -15.94 -6.26 14.86
C GLU A 118 -15.35 -7.65 15.04
N ASN A 119 -14.90 -7.95 16.26
CA ASN A 119 -14.29 -9.22 16.63
C ASN A 119 -13.16 -9.63 15.66
N ALA A 120 -12.27 -8.68 15.33
CA ALA A 120 -11.20 -8.89 14.39
C ALA A 120 -10.23 -9.98 14.87
N ARG A 121 -9.80 -10.82 13.95
CA ARG A 121 -8.69 -11.72 14.20
C ARG A 121 -7.38 -10.95 14.13
N LEU A 122 -6.69 -10.87 15.27
CA LEU A 122 -5.44 -10.11 15.36
C LEU A 122 -4.29 -10.93 14.80
N TRP A 123 -3.34 -10.23 14.23
CA TRP A 123 -2.10 -10.83 13.74
C TRP A 123 -1.12 -11.03 14.89
N THR A 124 -0.57 -12.21 15.02
CA THR A 124 0.60 -12.50 15.87
C THR A 124 1.62 -13.31 15.06
N ALA A 125 2.85 -13.46 15.56
CA ALA A 125 3.86 -14.28 14.89
C ALA A 125 3.47 -15.77 14.84
N GLU A 126 2.74 -16.25 15.85
CA GLU A 126 2.25 -17.63 15.95
C GLU A 126 0.98 -17.85 15.11
N THR A 127 0.16 -16.80 14.97
CA THR A 127 -1.07 -16.83 14.18
C THR A 127 -1.11 -15.61 13.28
N PRO A 128 -0.43 -15.64 12.10
CA PRO A 128 -0.32 -14.50 11.20
C PRO A 128 -1.59 -14.28 10.38
N GLU A 129 -2.65 -13.88 11.06
CA GLU A 129 -3.97 -13.66 10.46
C GLU A 129 -3.96 -12.41 9.57
N LEU A 130 -4.21 -12.60 8.28
CA LEU A 130 -4.28 -11.51 7.30
C LEU A 130 -5.68 -11.37 6.71
N TYR A 131 -6.01 -10.14 6.40
CA TYR A 131 -7.14 -9.71 5.59
C TYR A 131 -6.63 -9.20 4.25
N GLN A 132 -7.50 -9.12 3.27
CA GLN A 132 -7.18 -8.58 1.94
C GLN A 132 -7.99 -7.29 1.75
N LEU A 133 -7.32 -6.16 1.70
CA LEU A 133 -7.93 -4.90 1.30
C LEU A 133 -7.81 -4.78 -0.22
N LEU A 134 -8.94 -4.70 -0.91
CA LEU A 134 -9.01 -4.37 -2.33
C LEU A 134 -9.37 -2.91 -2.46
N LEU A 135 -8.52 -2.16 -3.15
CA LEU A 135 -8.75 -0.78 -3.54
C LEU A 135 -9.07 -0.77 -5.05
N GLU A 136 -10.27 -0.37 -5.38
CA GLU A 136 -10.78 -0.37 -6.75
C GLU A 136 -11.04 1.07 -7.20
N ILE A 137 -10.54 1.45 -8.38
CA ILE A 137 -10.94 2.69 -9.04
C ILE A 137 -12.03 2.37 -10.04
N GLU A 138 -13.15 3.07 -9.90
CA GLU A 138 -14.24 3.05 -10.87
C GLU A 138 -14.33 4.40 -11.56
N GLN A 139 -14.40 4.37 -12.89
CA GLN A 139 -14.67 5.52 -13.75
C GLN A 139 -15.76 5.14 -14.75
N ASP A 140 -16.73 6.02 -14.95
CA ASP A 140 -17.85 5.80 -15.90
C ASP A 140 -18.60 4.46 -15.72
N GLY A 141 -18.63 3.94 -14.48
CA GLY A 141 -19.30 2.69 -14.13
C GLY A 141 -18.45 1.43 -14.38
N GLU A 142 -17.20 1.59 -14.80
CA GLU A 142 -16.26 0.49 -15.02
C GLU A 142 -15.11 0.52 -14.03
N ILE A 143 -14.69 -0.65 -13.53
CA ILE A 143 -13.49 -0.78 -12.69
C ILE A 143 -12.28 -0.76 -13.60
N THR A 144 -11.47 0.30 -13.47
CA THR A 144 -10.27 0.53 -14.30
C THR A 144 -8.99 0.05 -13.64
N GLU A 145 -8.97 -0.06 -12.32
CA GLU A 145 -7.82 -0.55 -11.56
C GLU A 145 -8.27 -1.27 -10.29
N VAL A 146 -7.52 -2.30 -9.91
CA VAL A 146 -7.65 -2.99 -8.61
C VAL A 146 -6.27 -3.19 -8.02
N GLN A 147 -6.06 -2.68 -6.81
CA GLN A 147 -4.87 -2.97 -6.02
C GLN A 147 -5.24 -3.79 -4.78
N ARG A 148 -4.41 -4.78 -4.45
CA ARG A 148 -4.57 -5.60 -3.25
C ARG A 148 -3.48 -5.25 -2.25
N VAL A 149 -3.89 -5.05 -1.00
CA VAL A 149 -3.01 -4.87 0.16
C VAL A 149 -3.35 -5.94 1.20
N ASP A 150 -2.37 -6.72 1.63
CA ASP A 150 -2.57 -7.65 2.73
C ASP A 150 -2.43 -6.91 4.06
N VAL A 151 -3.43 -7.05 4.94
CA VAL A 151 -3.60 -6.26 6.16
C VAL A 151 -3.66 -7.18 7.37
N GLY A 152 -2.84 -6.91 8.39
CA GLY A 152 -2.89 -7.57 9.70
C GLY A 152 -3.15 -6.57 10.81
N PHE A 153 -4.18 -6.80 11.62
CA PHE A 153 -4.45 -5.96 12.78
C PHE A 153 -3.45 -6.26 13.89
N ARG A 154 -2.48 -5.35 14.08
CA ARG A 154 -1.39 -5.51 15.04
C ARG A 154 -0.99 -4.17 15.64
N LYS A 155 -0.84 -4.12 16.95
CA LYS A 155 -0.27 -3.00 17.69
C LYS A 155 1.06 -3.44 18.32
N VAL A 156 2.12 -2.71 18.03
CA VAL A 156 3.43 -2.88 18.67
C VAL A 156 3.67 -1.64 19.51
N GLU A 157 3.92 -1.84 20.81
CA GLU A 157 4.15 -0.72 21.72
C GLU A 157 5.23 -1.08 22.75
N ILE A 158 5.89 -0.05 23.28
CA ILE A 158 6.77 -0.18 24.43
C ILE A 158 6.03 0.35 25.65
N ARG A 159 5.75 -0.53 26.61
CA ARG A 159 5.11 -0.16 27.86
C ARG A 159 5.86 -0.82 29.01
N ASP A 160 6.15 -0.06 30.06
CA ASP A 160 6.90 -0.50 31.23
C ASP A 160 8.24 -1.18 30.89
N ARG A 161 8.97 -0.63 29.89
CA ARG A 161 10.26 -1.14 29.37
C ARG A 161 10.15 -2.51 28.69
N ARG A 162 8.97 -2.94 28.30
CA ARG A 162 8.72 -4.19 27.56
C ARG A 162 8.18 -3.88 26.18
N LEU A 163 8.67 -4.59 25.20
CA LEU A 163 8.07 -4.58 23.86
C LEU A 163 6.85 -5.50 23.88
N LEU A 164 5.69 -4.95 23.58
CA LEU A 164 4.43 -5.69 23.59
C LEU A 164 3.87 -5.76 22.17
N VAL A 165 3.28 -6.91 21.85
CA VAL A 165 2.49 -7.12 20.63
C VAL A 165 1.06 -7.41 21.05
N ASN A 166 0.12 -6.57 20.62
CA ASN A 166 -1.29 -6.66 21.01
C ASN A 166 -1.50 -6.68 22.53
N GLY A 167 -0.68 -5.90 23.25
CA GLY A 167 -0.78 -5.75 24.71
C GLY A 167 -0.14 -6.87 25.55
N VAL A 168 0.48 -7.87 24.89
CA VAL A 168 1.12 -9.03 25.56
C VAL A 168 2.62 -9.01 25.36
#